data_ff43d0ae01029d1685b41151d53818b9
#
_entry.id   ff43d0ae01029d1685b41151d53818b9
#
_cell.length_a   1.000
_cell.length_b   1.000
_cell.length_c   1.000
_cell.angle_alpha   90.00
_cell.angle_beta   90.00
_cell.angle_gamma   90.00
#
_symmetry.space_group_name_H-M   'P 1'
#
loop_
_entity.id
_entity.type
_entity.pdbx_description
1 polymer ?
#
loop_
_entity_poly.entity_id
_entity_poly.type
_entity_poly.pdbx_seq_one_letter_code
_entity_poly.pdbx_strand_id
1 'polypeptide(L)'
;MWQWITTTLKTYPEIAIFITLALGYFFGKFTFKGIGLGSVTATLLAGVIIGQIGITISQPLKATAFLLFLFAVGYAVGPQFVRGVAKDGLPQAMFSVVQCILCLLVPVVIVKFVGYDLGYASGMYSGSHTILAAMGPSTDAITRLGMAPEESKKLLDTMPVAYAVTYMFGTVGSAIVIAVLGPMLFRINLESACKDYEAKQGG
;
A
#
# COMPACT_ATOMS: atom_id res chain seq x y z
N MET A 1 35.29 -6.35 -4.35
CA MET A 1 34.20 -6.01 -5.28
C MET A 1 32.87 -5.80 -4.54
N TRP A 2 32.42 -6.73 -3.71
CA TRP A 2 31.15 -6.59 -2.95
C TRP A 2 31.15 -5.36 -2.03
N GLN A 3 32.19 -5.14 -1.24
CA GLN A 3 32.30 -3.96 -0.38
C GLN A 3 32.24 -2.63 -1.16
N TRP A 4 32.86 -2.56 -2.32
CA TRP A 4 32.79 -1.39 -3.16
C TRP A 4 31.35 -1.12 -3.64
N ILE A 5 30.62 -2.15 -4.10
CA ILE A 5 29.22 -2.03 -4.51
C ILE A 5 28.36 -1.53 -3.35
N THR A 6 28.48 -2.17 -2.17
CA THR A 6 27.67 -1.79 -1.00
C THR A 6 27.97 -0.36 -0.54
N THR A 7 29.24 0.04 -0.53
CA THR A 7 29.64 1.41 -0.18
C THR A 7 29.10 2.42 -1.18
N THR A 8 29.22 2.13 -2.49
CA THR A 8 28.71 3.02 -3.55
C THR A 8 27.19 3.20 -3.44
N LEU A 9 26.43 2.12 -3.22
CA LEU A 9 24.97 2.19 -3.08
C LEU A 9 24.52 2.92 -1.80
N LYS A 10 25.31 2.86 -0.73
CA LYS A 10 25.05 3.64 0.49
C LYS A 10 25.39 5.12 0.31
N THR A 11 26.43 5.43 -0.43
CA THR A 11 26.86 6.81 -0.70
C THR A 11 25.93 7.50 -1.71
N TYR A 12 25.45 6.76 -2.69
CA TYR A 12 24.55 7.25 -3.75
C TYR A 12 23.23 6.44 -3.78
N PRO A 13 22.31 6.70 -2.85
CA PRO A 13 21.04 5.96 -2.74
C PRO A 13 20.19 5.99 -4.01
N GLU A 14 20.35 7.03 -4.83
CA GLU A 14 19.64 7.19 -6.10
C GLU A 14 19.95 6.04 -7.07
N ILE A 15 21.19 5.56 -7.09
CA ILE A 15 21.60 4.41 -7.92
C ILE A 15 20.82 3.17 -7.50
N ALA A 16 20.67 2.95 -6.18
CA ALA A 16 19.90 1.82 -5.67
C ALA A 16 18.42 1.90 -6.05
N ILE A 17 17.83 3.10 -6.05
CA ILE A 17 16.45 3.32 -6.48
C ILE A 17 16.30 2.95 -7.96
N PHE A 18 17.16 3.44 -8.83
CA PHE A 18 17.08 3.14 -10.26
C PHE A 18 17.32 1.67 -10.59
N ILE A 19 18.26 1.03 -9.90
CA ILE A 19 18.47 -0.43 -10.03
C ILE A 19 17.22 -1.19 -9.58
N THR A 20 16.63 -0.80 -8.46
CA THR A 20 15.39 -1.41 -7.95
C THR A 20 14.25 -1.29 -8.97
N LEU A 21 14.05 -0.11 -9.53
CA LEU A 21 13.05 0.14 -10.55
C LEU A 21 13.31 -0.68 -11.82
N ALA A 22 14.56 -0.70 -12.30
CA ALA A 22 14.95 -1.46 -13.48
C ALA A 22 14.71 -2.95 -13.33
N LEU A 23 15.16 -3.53 -12.21
CA LEU A 23 14.94 -4.95 -11.89
C LEU A 23 13.45 -5.26 -11.72
N GLY A 24 12.72 -4.43 -10.98
CA GLY A 24 11.30 -4.61 -10.76
C GLY A 24 10.49 -4.55 -12.06
N TYR A 25 10.81 -3.59 -12.92
CA TYR A 25 10.15 -3.49 -14.23
C TYR A 25 10.50 -4.65 -15.16
N PHE A 26 11.75 -5.10 -15.14
CA PHE A 26 12.22 -6.24 -15.93
C PHE A 26 11.52 -7.52 -15.48
N PHE A 27 11.60 -7.86 -14.19
CA PHE A 27 10.97 -9.06 -13.64
C PHE A 27 9.44 -9.01 -13.64
N GLY A 28 8.85 -7.82 -13.51
CA GLY A 28 7.40 -7.65 -13.52
C GLY A 28 6.73 -7.95 -14.86
N LYS A 29 7.48 -8.00 -15.96
CA LYS A 29 6.99 -8.37 -17.28
C LYS A 29 6.84 -9.88 -17.45
N PHE A 30 7.49 -10.69 -16.63
CA PHE A 30 7.39 -12.15 -16.74
C PHE A 30 6.03 -12.63 -16.25
N THR A 31 5.33 -13.34 -17.13
CA THR A 31 4.08 -14.02 -16.82
C THR A 31 4.29 -15.53 -16.90
N PHE A 32 3.88 -16.23 -15.88
CA PHE A 32 3.93 -17.69 -15.86
C PHE A 32 2.51 -18.26 -15.83
N LYS A 33 2.14 -19.04 -16.85
CA LYS A 33 0.78 -19.63 -17.02
C LYS A 33 -0.36 -18.58 -16.93
N GLY A 34 -0.16 -17.40 -17.50
CA GLY A 34 -1.16 -16.32 -17.48
C GLY A 34 -1.21 -15.49 -16.19
N ILE A 35 -0.43 -15.86 -15.16
CA ILE A 35 -0.31 -15.09 -13.91
C ILE A 35 1.03 -14.36 -13.94
N GLY A 36 1.00 -13.04 -13.87
CA GLY A 36 2.18 -12.18 -13.78
C GLY A 36 2.30 -11.55 -12.40
N LEU A 37 3.53 -11.39 -11.93
CA LEU A 37 3.80 -10.69 -10.67
C LEU A 37 3.39 -9.22 -10.75
N GLY A 38 3.42 -8.65 -11.95
CA GLY A 38 3.22 -7.23 -12.19
C GLY A 38 4.43 -6.38 -11.80
N SER A 39 4.59 -5.23 -12.46
CA SER A 39 5.76 -4.36 -12.26
C SER A 39 5.85 -3.79 -10.85
N VAL A 40 4.70 -3.49 -10.23
CA VAL A 40 4.66 -2.92 -8.87
C VAL A 40 5.16 -3.93 -7.83
N THR A 41 4.62 -5.15 -7.83
CA THR A 41 5.00 -6.21 -6.89
C THR A 41 6.46 -6.62 -7.08
N ALA A 42 6.91 -6.77 -8.33
CA ALA A 42 8.30 -7.09 -8.63
C ALA A 42 9.25 -5.98 -8.17
N THR A 43 8.88 -4.70 -8.30
CA THR A 43 9.68 -3.58 -7.80
C THR A 43 9.75 -3.58 -6.27
N LEU A 44 8.65 -3.89 -5.58
CA LEU A 44 8.65 -4.02 -4.12
C LEU A 44 9.58 -5.14 -3.66
N LEU A 45 9.53 -6.29 -4.30
CA LEU A 45 10.43 -7.42 -3.97
C LEU A 45 11.90 -7.07 -4.24
N ALA A 46 12.20 -6.44 -5.38
CA ALA A 46 13.54 -5.96 -5.68
C ALA A 46 14.00 -4.94 -4.62
N GLY A 47 13.11 -4.05 -4.19
CA GLY A 47 13.38 -3.08 -3.11
C GLY A 47 13.68 -3.74 -1.77
N VAL A 48 12.95 -4.79 -1.41
CA VAL A 48 13.23 -5.57 -0.19
C VAL A 48 14.62 -6.21 -0.25
N ILE A 49 14.97 -6.82 -1.38
CA ILE A 49 16.29 -7.47 -1.57
C ILE A 49 17.43 -6.45 -1.50
N ILE A 50 17.33 -5.35 -2.25
CA ILE A 50 18.36 -4.30 -2.28
C ILE A 50 18.42 -3.56 -0.94
N GLY A 51 17.28 -3.38 -0.28
CA GLY A 51 17.18 -2.74 1.04
C GLY A 51 17.93 -3.48 2.16
N GLN A 52 18.19 -4.81 2.01
CA GLN A 52 19.00 -5.58 2.95
C GLN A 52 20.45 -5.05 3.08
N ILE A 53 20.91 -4.29 2.10
CA ILE A 53 22.23 -3.63 2.15
C ILE A 53 22.27 -2.52 3.21
N GLY A 54 21.12 -2.08 3.73
CA GLY A 54 21.03 -1.02 4.73
C GLY A 54 21.24 0.38 4.13
N ILE A 55 20.55 0.64 3.01
CA ILE A 55 20.57 1.94 2.31
C ILE A 55 19.54 2.87 2.96
N THR A 56 19.96 4.09 3.26
CA THR A 56 19.08 5.12 3.83
C THR A 56 18.68 6.12 2.77
N ILE A 57 17.38 6.24 2.50
CA ILE A 57 16.81 7.23 1.59
C ILE A 57 16.47 8.49 2.38
N SER A 58 16.84 9.67 1.86
CA SER A 58 16.55 10.95 2.50
C SER A 58 15.05 11.22 2.57
N GLN A 59 14.58 11.84 3.66
CA GLN A 59 13.16 12.16 3.85
C GLN A 59 12.59 13.08 2.76
N PRO A 60 13.30 14.14 2.30
CA PRO A 60 12.80 14.95 1.20
C PRO A 60 12.57 14.15 -0.10
N LEU A 61 13.45 13.21 -0.42
CA LEU A 61 13.29 12.37 -1.60
C LEU A 61 12.09 11.43 -1.48
N LYS A 62 11.87 10.84 -0.30
CA LYS A 62 10.68 10.02 -0.03
C LYS A 62 9.40 10.85 -0.17
N ALA A 63 9.36 12.04 0.42
CA ALA A 63 8.21 12.94 0.35
C ALA A 63 7.91 13.37 -1.09
N THR A 64 8.94 13.74 -1.85
CA THR A 64 8.79 14.13 -3.27
C THR A 64 8.27 12.96 -4.11
N ALA A 65 8.86 11.77 -3.97
CA ALA A 65 8.40 10.58 -4.71
C ALA A 65 6.95 10.22 -4.35
N PHE A 66 6.57 10.37 -3.08
CA PHE A 66 5.20 10.15 -2.62
C PHE A 66 4.21 11.17 -3.21
N LEU A 67 4.56 12.45 -3.25
CA LEU A 67 3.71 13.49 -3.87
C LEU A 67 3.55 13.25 -5.37
N LEU A 68 4.61 12.85 -6.07
CA LEU A 68 4.55 12.47 -7.48
C LEU A 68 3.65 11.25 -7.71
N PHE A 69 3.71 10.27 -6.82
CA PHE A 69 2.81 9.10 -6.86
C PHE A 69 1.35 9.54 -6.69
N LEU A 70 1.04 10.37 -5.69
CA LEU A 70 -0.32 10.87 -5.48
C LEU A 70 -0.83 11.68 -6.69
N PHE A 71 0.04 12.53 -7.25
CA PHE A 71 -0.29 13.28 -8.45
C PHE A 71 -0.60 12.36 -9.64
N ALA A 72 0.24 11.35 -9.88
CA ALA A 72 0.05 10.41 -10.97
C ALA A 72 -1.26 9.62 -10.84
N VAL A 73 -1.56 9.13 -9.62
CA VAL A 73 -2.82 8.43 -9.32
C VAL A 73 -4.02 9.37 -9.50
N GLY A 74 -3.96 10.59 -8.95
CA GLY A 74 -5.03 11.59 -9.08
C GLY A 74 -5.27 11.97 -10.55
N TYR A 75 -4.23 12.14 -11.32
CA TYR A 75 -4.33 12.45 -12.75
C TYR A 75 -4.95 11.29 -13.55
N ALA A 76 -4.54 10.05 -13.28
CA ALA A 76 -5.07 8.88 -13.98
C ALA A 76 -6.53 8.57 -13.65
N VAL A 77 -6.91 8.68 -12.36
CA VAL A 77 -8.25 8.28 -11.87
C VAL A 77 -9.22 9.46 -11.84
N GLY A 78 -8.75 10.70 -11.76
CA GLY A 78 -9.56 11.90 -11.60
C GLY A 78 -10.70 12.03 -12.61
N PRO A 79 -10.47 11.89 -13.93
CA PRO A 79 -11.55 11.98 -14.92
C PRO A 79 -12.61 10.90 -14.79
N GLN A 80 -12.23 9.68 -14.37
CA GLN A 80 -13.18 8.59 -14.12
C GLN A 80 -14.00 8.85 -12.86
N PHE A 81 -13.35 9.36 -11.81
CA PHE A 81 -14.00 9.73 -10.56
C PHE A 81 -15.06 10.82 -10.78
N VAL A 82 -14.72 11.91 -11.48
CA VAL A 82 -15.68 13.00 -11.78
C VAL A 82 -16.87 12.51 -12.58
N ARG A 83 -16.65 11.65 -13.58
CA ARG A 83 -17.73 11.05 -14.37
C ARG A 83 -18.61 10.11 -13.54
N GLY A 84 -18.01 9.29 -12.67
CA GLY A 84 -18.72 8.39 -11.77
C GLY A 84 -19.59 9.16 -10.78
N VAL A 85 -19.06 10.21 -10.16
CA VAL A 85 -19.79 11.07 -9.22
C VAL A 85 -20.97 11.77 -9.91
N ALA A 86 -20.85 12.16 -11.17
CA ALA A 86 -21.91 12.83 -11.91
C ALA A 86 -23.10 11.93 -12.27
N LYS A 87 -22.86 10.61 -12.46
CA LYS A 87 -23.90 9.64 -12.86
C LYS A 87 -24.53 8.88 -11.68
N ASP A 88 -23.70 8.30 -10.81
CA ASP A 88 -24.13 7.40 -9.73
C ASP A 88 -23.51 7.80 -8.38
N GLY A 89 -23.14 9.08 -8.23
CA GLY A 89 -22.19 9.52 -7.22
C GLY A 89 -22.66 9.41 -5.77
N LEU A 90 -23.93 9.62 -5.49
CA LEU A 90 -24.40 9.66 -4.11
C LEU A 90 -24.30 8.29 -3.41
N PRO A 91 -24.77 7.17 -3.99
CA PRO A 91 -24.62 5.85 -3.37
C PRO A 91 -23.16 5.43 -3.20
N GLN A 92 -22.32 5.71 -4.21
CA GLN A 92 -20.88 5.39 -4.14
C GLN A 92 -20.15 6.25 -3.10
N ALA A 93 -20.47 7.54 -3.01
CA ALA A 93 -19.92 8.43 -2.00
C ALA A 93 -20.32 7.99 -0.58
N MET A 94 -21.59 7.65 -0.36
CA MET A 94 -22.06 7.13 0.93
C MET A 94 -21.37 5.81 1.29
N PHE A 95 -21.25 4.88 0.33
CA PHE A 95 -20.52 3.64 0.54
C PHE A 95 -19.04 3.89 0.91
N SER A 96 -18.37 4.81 0.21
CA SER A 96 -16.99 5.18 0.49
C SER A 96 -16.81 5.77 1.88
N VAL A 97 -17.73 6.64 2.32
CA VAL A 97 -17.71 7.21 3.68
C VAL A 97 -17.87 6.12 4.73
N VAL A 98 -18.86 5.24 4.57
CA VAL A 98 -19.07 4.11 5.49
C VAL A 98 -17.84 3.20 5.51
N GLN A 99 -17.28 2.89 4.35
CA GLN A 99 -16.06 2.09 4.24
C GLN A 99 -14.89 2.74 4.97
N CYS A 100 -14.65 4.04 4.79
CA CYS A 100 -13.58 4.76 5.50
C CYS A 100 -13.76 4.72 7.02
N ILE A 101 -15.00 4.90 7.50
CA ILE A 101 -15.29 4.82 8.93
C ILE A 101 -15.02 3.41 9.46
N LEU A 102 -15.50 2.37 8.78
CA LEU A 102 -15.26 0.98 9.18
C LEU A 102 -13.77 0.62 9.15
N CYS A 103 -13.06 1.03 8.11
CA CYS A 103 -11.62 0.82 7.97
C CYS A 103 -10.81 1.45 9.11
N LEU A 104 -11.29 2.56 9.67
CA LEU A 104 -10.66 3.20 10.82
C LEU A 104 -11.09 2.55 12.14
N LEU A 105 -12.38 2.30 12.32
CA LEU A 105 -12.93 1.80 13.58
C LEU A 105 -12.48 0.37 13.88
N VAL A 106 -12.50 -0.54 12.90
CA VAL A 106 -12.17 -1.95 13.10
C VAL A 106 -10.76 -2.14 13.67
N PRO A 107 -9.68 -1.59 13.09
CA PRO A 107 -8.34 -1.68 13.67
C PRO A 107 -8.25 -1.06 15.07
N VAL A 108 -8.91 0.08 15.30
CA VAL A 108 -8.92 0.73 16.63
C VAL A 108 -9.59 -0.18 17.69
N VAL A 109 -10.70 -0.80 17.36
CA VAL A 109 -11.40 -1.73 18.26
C VAL A 109 -10.53 -2.95 18.54
N ILE A 110 -9.95 -3.56 17.49
CA ILE A 110 -9.08 -4.74 17.64
C ILE A 110 -7.88 -4.41 18.54
N VAL A 111 -7.21 -3.29 18.29
CA VAL A 111 -6.05 -2.86 19.06
C VAL A 111 -6.38 -2.65 20.52
N LYS A 112 -7.52 -2.01 20.83
CA LYS A 112 -7.99 -1.84 22.20
C LYS A 112 -8.34 -3.16 22.88
N PHE A 113 -8.92 -4.11 22.14
CA PHE A 113 -9.31 -5.39 22.68
C PHE A 113 -8.11 -6.30 22.96
N VAL A 114 -7.10 -6.26 22.10
CA VAL A 114 -5.88 -7.07 22.21
C VAL A 114 -4.83 -6.42 23.10
N GLY A 115 -4.95 -5.10 23.36
CA GLY A 115 -3.99 -4.35 24.16
C GLY A 115 -2.69 -3.99 23.40
N TYR A 116 -2.76 -3.85 22.09
CA TYR A 116 -1.62 -3.44 21.28
C TYR A 116 -1.33 -1.94 21.44
N ASP A 117 -0.06 -1.56 21.26
CA ASP A 117 0.38 -0.17 21.29
C ASP A 117 0.06 0.58 19.99
N LEU A 118 0.31 1.91 19.98
CA LEU A 118 0.05 2.77 18.82
C LEU A 118 0.91 2.40 17.60
N GLY A 119 2.09 1.86 17.80
CA GLY A 119 2.95 1.38 16.71
C GLY A 119 2.32 0.23 15.96
N TYR A 120 1.85 -0.79 16.72
CA TYR A 120 1.09 -1.90 16.14
C TYR A 120 -0.21 -1.44 15.48
N ALA A 121 -0.96 -0.53 16.13
CA ALA A 121 -2.20 0.02 15.59
C ALA A 121 -2.00 0.66 14.22
N SER A 122 -1.01 1.53 14.13
CA SER A 122 -0.68 2.27 12.90
C SER A 122 -0.18 1.34 11.79
N GLY A 123 0.68 0.38 12.14
CA GLY A 123 1.17 -0.63 11.21
C GLY A 123 0.07 -1.56 10.71
N MET A 124 -0.81 -2.04 11.60
CA MET A 124 -1.96 -2.87 11.24
C MET A 124 -2.93 -2.14 10.32
N TYR A 125 -3.28 -0.89 10.63
CA TYR A 125 -4.13 -0.06 9.78
C TYR A 125 -3.53 0.08 8.38
N SER A 126 -2.28 0.52 8.31
CA SER A 126 -1.60 0.77 7.04
C SER A 126 -1.42 -0.52 6.21
N GLY A 127 -1.08 -1.63 6.87
CA GLY A 127 -0.82 -2.91 6.21
C GLY A 127 -2.10 -3.61 5.75
N SER A 128 -3.12 -3.72 6.59
CA SER A 128 -4.37 -4.39 6.25
C SER A 128 -5.11 -3.72 5.08
N HIS A 129 -4.96 -2.42 4.92
CA HIS A 129 -5.52 -1.66 3.81
C HIS A 129 -4.55 -1.46 2.65
N THR A 130 -3.33 -2.01 2.75
CA THR A 130 -2.26 -1.86 1.74
C THR A 130 -1.90 -0.40 1.44
N ILE A 131 -2.03 0.49 2.43
CA ILE A 131 -1.82 1.94 2.33
C ILE A 131 -0.52 2.33 3.04
N LEU A 132 0.61 2.14 2.38
CA LEU A 132 1.92 2.57 2.89
C LEU A 132 1.95 4.08 3.21
N ALA A 133 1.19 4.86 2.47
CA ALA A 133 1.07 6.31 2.66
C ALA A 133 0.63 6.71 4.07
N ALA A 134 -0.15 5.89 4.75
CA ALA A 134 -0.59 6.16 6.12
C ALA A 134 0.55 6.06 7.16
N MET A 135 1.65 5.39 6.83
CA MET A 135 2.82 5.28 7.71
C MET A 135 3.50 6.63 8.01
N GLY A 136 3.54 7.53 7.01
CA GLY A 136 4.13 8.87 7.18
C GLY A 136 3.40 9.71 8.23
N PRO A 137 2.11 10.01 8.04
CA PRO A 137 1.30 10.71 9.03
C PRO A 137 1.29 10.04 10.42
N SER A 138 1.30 8.71 10.46
CA SER A 138 1.37 7.96 11.73
C SER A 138 2.70 8.19 12.46
N THR A 139 3.81 8.20 11.73
CA THR A 139 5.14 8.52 12.26
C THR A 139 5.16 9.94 12.85
N ASP A 140 4.64 10.91 12.11
CA ASP A 140 4.57 12.29 12.56
C ASP A 140 3.67 12.44 13.81
N ALA A 141 2.53 11.76 13.83
CA ALA A 141 1.63 11.78 14.97
C ALA A 141 2.29 11.19 16.23
N ILE A 142 2.95 10.04 16.13
CA ILE A 142 3.67 9.40 17.24
C ILE A 142 4.78 10.32 17.74
N THR A 143 5.53 10.94 16.85
CA THR A 143 6.63 11.85 17.21
C THR A 143 6.13 13.09 17.96
N ARG A 144 4.94 13.61 17.60
CA ARG A 144 4.32 14.78 18.24
C ARG A 144 3.69 14.51 19.61
N LEU A 145 3.54 13.24 20.01
CA LEU A 145 3.00 12.92 21.34
C LEU A 145 3.92 13.33 22.50
N GLY A 146 5.17 13.71 22.21
CA GLY A 146 6.10 14.18 23.23
C GLY A 146 6.51 13.12 24.26
N MET A 147 6.43 11.86 23.91
CA MET A 147 6.84 10.72 24.74
C MET A 147 8.36 10.68 24.90
N ALA A 148 8.84 9.89 25.87
CA ALA A 148 10.26 9.64 26.01
C ALA A 148 10.86 9.10 24.70
N PRO A 149 12.10 9.50 24.32
CA PRO A 149 12.72 9.10 23.05
C PRO A 149 12.76 7.58 22.82
N GLU A 150 12.99 6.80 23.87
CA GLU A 150 13.02 5.33 23.80
C GLU A 150 11.64 4.73 23.53
N GLU A 151 10.60 5.29 24.15
CA GLU A 151 9.22 4.86 23.96
C GLU A 151 8.73 5.17 22.54
N SER A 152 8.98 6.41 22.08
CA SER A 152 8.68 6.80 20.72
C SER A 152 9.40 5.93 19.70
N LYS A 153 10.70 5.64 19.92
CA LYS A 153 11.47 4.74 19.07
C LYS A 153 10.86 3.35 19.01
N LYS A 154 10.48 2.77 20.17
CA LYS A 154 9.85 1.45 20.23
C LYS A 154 8.59 1.38 19.36
N LEU A 155 7.72 2.39 19.45
CA LEU A 155 6.50 2.46 18.64
C LEU A 155 6.81 2.54 17.15
N LEU A 156 7.80 3.35 16.78
CA LEU A 156 8.22 3.51 15.38
C LEU A 156 8.88 2.24 14.82
N ASP A 157 9.60 1.48 15.64
CA ASP A 157 10.25 0.23 15.23
C ASP A 157 9.22 -0.92 15.08
N THR A 158 8.14 -0.94 15.85
CA THR A 158 7.08 -1.95 15.75
C THR A 158 6.13 -1.73 14.58
N MET A 159 5.95 -0.49 14.17
CA MET A 159 5.03 -0.11 13.09
C MET A 159 5.33 -0.81 11.74
N PRO A 160 6.58 -0.86 11.22
CA PRO A 160 6.89 -1.58 9.98
C PRO A 160 6.67 -3.08 10.08
N VAL A 161 6.88 -3.68 11.24
CA VAL A 161 6.67 -5.11 11.49
C VAL A 161 5.18 -5.45 11.37
N ALA A 162 4.32 -4.69 12.07
CA ALA A 162 2.89 -4.86 12.01
C ALA A 162 2.35 -4.61 10.58
N TYR A 163 2.89 -3.60 9.89
CA TYR A 163 2.60 -3.35 8.48
C TYR A 163 2.90 -4.57 7.60
N ALA A 164 4.11 -5.11 7.68
CA ALA A 164 4.54 -6.21 6.81
C ALA A 164 3.66 -7.46 6.99
N VAL A 165 3.35 -7.81 8.24
CA VAL A 165 2.49 -8.97 8.55
C VAL A 165 1.08 -8.77 8.01
N THR A 166 0.46 -7.62 8.29
CA THR A 166 -0.94 -7.37 7.93
C THR A 166 -1.11 -7.05 6.44
N TYR A 167 -0.08 -6.53 5.77
CA TYR A 167 -0.08 -6.29 4.33
C TYR A 167 -0.30 -7.58 3.52
N MET A 168 0.33 -8.66 3.92
CA MET A 168 0.16 -9.95 3.24
C MET A 168 -1.31 -10.42 3.33
N PHE A 169 -1.91 -10.31 4.51
CA PHE A 169 -3.33 -10.63 4.70
C PHE A 169 -4.26 -9.64 3.99
N GLY A 170 -3.95 -8.35 4.01
CA GLY A 170 -4.70 -7.30 3.30
C GLY A 170 -4.74 -7.56 1.79
N THR A 171 -3.62 -7.95 1.19
CA THR A 171 -3.54 -8.21 -0.25
C THR A 171 -4.20 -9.53 -0.63
N VAL A 172 -3.78 -10.63 -0.02
CA VAL A 172 -4.28 -11.97 -0.37
C VAL A 172 -5.73 -12.15 0.09
N GLY A 173 -6.05 -11.68 1.30
CA GLY A 173 -7.40 -11.79 1.86
C GLY A 173 -8.43 -11.00 1.04
N SER A 174 -8.11 -9.76 0.67
CA SER A 174 -9.01 -8.95 -0.18
C SER A 174 -9.18 -9.57 -1.57
N ALA A 175 -8.12 -10.11 -2.17
CA ALA A 175 -8.21 -10.82 -3.44
C ALA A 175 -9.13 -12.05 -3.35
N ILE A 176 -9.02 -12.85 -2.29
CA ILE A 176 -9.89 -14.01 -2.06
C ILE A 176 -11.35 -13.57 -1.83
N VAL A 177 -11.56 -12.52 -1.03
CA VAL A 177 -12.91 -12.01 -0.76
C VAL A 177 -13.56 -11.51 -2.04
N ILE A 178 -12.86 -10.72 -2.84
CA ILE A 178 -13.42 -10.13 -4.07
C ILE A 178 -13.58 -11.17 -5.18
N ALA A 179 -12.57 -12.02 -5.40
CA ALA A 179 -12.57 -12.94 -6.53
C ALA A 179 -13.33 -14.24 -6.28
N VAL A 180 -13.45 -14.68 -5.03
CA VAL A 180 -14.03 -15.99 -4.69
C VAL A 180 -15.26 -15.85 -3.79
N LEU A 181 -15.11 -15.28 -2.61
CA LEU A 181 -16.18 -15.25 -1.61
C LEU A 181 -17.34 -14.33 -2.02
N GLY A 182 -17.05 -13.16 -2.57
CA GLY A 182 -18.07 -12.24 -3.04
C GLY A 182 -18.95 -12.84 -4.13
N PRO A 183 -18.39 -13.29 -5.27
CA PRO A 183 -19.17 -13.95 -6.32
C PRO A 183 -19.94 -15.18 -5.83
N MET A 184 -19.34 -15.99 -4.95
CA MET A 184 -20.01 -17.16 -4.40
C MET A 184 -21.19 -16.78 -3.50
N LEU A 185 -21.03 -15.77 -2.64
CA LEU A 185 -22.07 -15.33 -1.71
C LEU A 185 -23.25 -14.67 -2.45
N PHE A 186 -22.96 -13.83 -3.42
CA PHE A 186 -23.97 -13.13 -4.21
C PHE A 186 -24.46 -13.93 -5.44
N ARG A 187 -23.90 -15.11 -5.68
CA ARG A 187 -24.19 -15.95 -6.85
C ARG A 187 -24.04 -15.21 -8.18
N ILE A 188 -23.01 -14.40 -8.29
CA ILE A 188 -22.73 -13.56 -9.45
C ILE A 188 -21.59 -14.21 -10.24
N ASN A 189 -21.75 -14.26 -11.57
CA ASN A 189 -20.62 -14.52 -12.46
C ASN A 189 -19.83 -13.22 -12.63
N LEU A 190 -18.62 -13.18 -12.06
CA LEU A 190 -17.81 -11.96 -12.03
C LEU A 190 -17.44 -11.47 -13.43
N GLU A 191 -17.13 -12.38 -14.36
CA GLU A 191 -16.76 -12.04 -15.73
C GLU A 191 -17.91 -11.38 -16.49
N SER A 192 -19.13 -11.95 -16.39
CA SER A 192 -20.32 -11.38 -17.00
C SER A 192 -20.66 -10.02 -16.38
N ALA A 193 -20.63 -9.90 -15.05
CA ALA A 193 -20.94 -8.66 -14.35
C ALA A 193 -19.95 -7.54 -14.70
N CYS A 194 -18.66 -7.85 -14.85
CA CYS A 194 -17.67 -6.88 -15.28
C CYS A 194 -17.90 -6.41 -16.72
N LYS A 195 -18.21 -7.32 -17.65
CA LYS A 195 -18.52 -6.97 -19.05
C LYS A 195 -19.78 -6.09 -19.15
N ASP A 196 -20.81 -6.43 -18.39
CA ASP A 196 -22.06 -5.65 -18.36
C ASP A 196 -21.84 -4.24 -17.80
N TYR A 197 -20.99 -4.12 -16.79
CA TYR A 197 -20.63 -2.83 -16.19
C TYR A 197 -19.78 -1.99 -17.16
N GLU A 198 -18.79 -2.60 -17.80
CA GLU A 198 -17.92 -1.95 -18.78
C GLU A 198 -18.73 -1.41 -19.97
N ALA A 199 -19.66 -2.21 -20.50
CA ALA A 199 -20.58 -1.79 -21.56
C ALA A 199 -21.46 -0.59 -21.14
N LYS A 200 -21.93 -0.54 -19.89
CA LYS A 200 -22.72 0.59 -19.35
C LYS A 200 -21.91 1.86 -19.15
N GLN A 201 -20.60 1.76 -18.92
CA GLN A 201 -19.72 2.91 -18.72
C GLN A 201 -19.14 3.48 -20.02
N GLY A 202 -19.43 2.87 -21.17
CA GLY A 202 -19.03 3.35 -22.49
C GLY A 202 -17.58 2.97 -22.83
N GLY A 203 -17.18 1.76 -22.42
CA GLY A 203 -15.93 1.12 -22.84
C GLY A 203 -16.00 0.65 -24.28
#